data_f840b1d1531788ac4f3820af136a307f
#
_entry.id   f840b1d1531788ac4f3820af136a307f
#
_cell.length_a   1.000
_cell.length_b   1.000
_cell.length_c   1.000
_cell.angle_alpha   90.00
_cell.angle_beta   90.00
_cell.angle_gamma   90.00
#
_symmetry.space_group_name_H-M   'P 1'
#
loop_
_entity.id
_entity.type
_entity.pdbx_description
1 polymer ?
#
loop_
_entity_poly.entity_id
_entity_poly.type
_entity_poly.pdbx_seq_one_letter_code
_entity_poly.pdbx_strand_id
1 'polypeptide(L)'
;MPRPQNGFFCAIGANSWLFCRLHDGRGAEKPFHRHRGGGGLDMGEERTDGEVARTASELRHRMANTLQLLSALSRMRSQRAAEPETRRQLTWMADAIGSLGALERHRTEQGVNFAAYLQEMTPIWRRRHSSRQAELTVTCEPILAPDTAASTLALITQELIGNALVYGCADDRPGRIDVRVGRLEDGRCELVVSDDGPGFDPSAPEARERFGLWFVRSLSAQVRGEFSLTSTQGVTCRLVFSL
;
A
#
# COMPACT_ATOMS: atom_id res chain seq x y z
N MET A 1 -19.82 -44.26 -2.29
CA MET A 1 -20.41 -42.99 -1.83
C MET A 1 -19.79 -42.61 -0.51
N PRO A 2 -19.11 -41.49 -0.43
CA PRO A 2 -19.38 -40.51 0.61
C PRO A 2 -19.49 -39.08 0.03
N ARG A 3 -20.21 -38.21 0.75
CA ARG A 3 -20.63 -36.85 0.42
C ARG A 3 -19.49 -35.84 0.51
N PRO A 4 -19.49 -34.72 -0.25
CA PRO A 4 -18.54 -33.63 -0.10
C PRO A 4 -18.94 -32.74 1.08
N GLN A 5 -17.95 -32.35 1.89
CA GLN A 5 -18.10 -31.41 3.00
C GLN A 5 -17.89 -29.97 2.50
N ASN A 6 -18.75 -29.14 2.99
CA ASN A 6 -18.99 -27.73 2.81
C ASN A 6 -17.73 -26.85 2.76
N GLY A 7 -17.61 -26.06 1.68
CA GLY A 7 -16.77 -24.89 1.61
C GLY A 7 -17.37 -23.72 2.37
N PHE A 8 -16.59 -23.10 3.24
CA PHE A 8 -16.91 -21.81 3.85
C PHE A 8 -16.56 -20.69 2.86
N PHE A 9 -17.59 -20.12 2.24
CA PHE A 9 -17.48 -18.81 1.60
C PHE A 9 -17.60 -17.75 2.69
N CYS A 10 -16.55 -16.99 2.93
CA CYS A 10 -16.61 -15.77 3.73
C CYS A 10 -16.72 -14.58 2.77
N ALA A 11 -17.96 -14.08 2.60
CA ALA A 11 -18.23 -12.83 1.92
C ALA A 11 -17.84 -11.67 2.85
N ILE A 12 -16.86 -10.88 2.47
CA ILE A 12 -16.54 -9.61 3.14
C ILE A 12 -17.41 -8.53 2.51
N GLY A 13 -18.55 -8.27 3.15
CA GLY A 13 -19.43 -7.13 2.86
C GLY A 13 -19.14 -5.97 3.82
N ALA A 14 -19.37 -4.77 3.34
CA ALA A 14 -19.06 -3.47 3.91
C ALA A 14 -19.63 -3.23 5.33
N ASN A 15 -18.85 -2.43 6.10
CA ASN A 15 -19.26 -1.58 7.22
C ASN A 15 -20.27 -2.17 8.22
N SER A 16 -19.76 -2.72 9.34
CA SER A 16 -20.46 -2.62 10.63
C SER A 16 -19.52 -3.04 11.77
N TRP A 17 -19.21 -2.10 12.62
CA TRP A 17 -18.65 -2.37 13.94
C TRP A 17 -19.71 -3.01 14.80
N LEU A 18 -19.62 -4.30 15.06
CA LEU A 18 -20.49 -4.99 16.01
C LEU A 18 -19.76 -5.11 17.35
N PHE A 19 -20.15 -4.27 18.29
CA PHE A 19 -19.80 -4.39 19.70
C PHE A 19 -20.42 -5.69 20.25
N CYS A 20 -19.58 -6.67 20.58
CA CYS A 20 -20.00 -7.85 21.34
C CYS A 20 -20.19 -7.45 22.80
N ARG A 21 -21.43 -7.24 23.23
CA ARG A 21 -21.83 -6.99 24.61
C ARG A 21 -21.96 -8.35 25.30
N LEU A 22 -20.99 -8.70 26.12
CA LEU A 22 -21.16 -9.80 27.06
C LEU A 22 -22.16 -9.38 28.14
N HIS A 23 -23.28 -10.06 28.16
CA HIS A 23 -24.30 -9.92 29.19
C HIS A 23 -23.97 -10.92 30.28
N ASP A 24 -23.51 -10.44 31.44
CA ASP A 24 -23.48 -11.23 32.65
C ASP A 24 -24.50 -10.63 33.63
N GLY A 25 -25.54 -11.42 33.84
CA GLY A 25 -26.62 -11.04 34.73
C GLY A 25 -26.27 -11.36 36.16
N ARG A 26 -26.26 -10.33 36.98
CA ARG A 26 -26.70 -10.47 38.40
C ARG A 26 -26.98 -9.08 38.95
N GLY A 27 -28.22 -8.84 39.30
CA GLY A 27 -28.70 -7.59 39.88
C GLY A 27 -28.28 -7.41 41.32
N ALA A 28 -28.15 -6.14 41.69
CA ALA A 28 -28.46 -5.60 43.02
C ALA A 28 -28.55 -4.09 42.94
N GLU A 29 -29.75 -3.56 43.03
CA GLU A 29 -30.00 -2.14 43.22
C GLU A 29 -29.57 -1.74 44.64
N LYS A 30 -28.81 -0.65 44.79
CA LYS A 30 -28.67 0.10 46.03
C LYS A 30 -28.92 1.58 45.75
N PRO A 31 -29.67 2.26 46.62
CA PRO A 31 -30.08 3.65 46.37
C PRO A 31 -28.93 4.64 46.57
N PHE A 32 -28.83 5.61 45.69
CA PHE A 32 -27.80 6.65 45.67
C PHE A 32 -28.18 7.77 46.62
N HIS A 33 -27.43 7.93 47.70
CA HIS A 33 -27.50 9.08 48.58
C HIS A 33 -26.89 10.32 47.88
N ARG A 34 -27.68 11.37 47.81
CA ARG A 34 -27.30 12.70 47.26
C ARG A 34 -26.49 13.45 48.34
N HIS A 35 -25.17 13.49 48.17
CA HIS A 35 -24.35 14.45 48.90
C HIS A 35 -24.13 15.70 48.03
N ARG A 36 -24.65 16.84 48.51
CA ARG A 36 -24.27 18.19 48.09
C ARG A 36 -22.98 18.54 48.83
N GLY A 37 -21.98 19.02 48.10
CA GLY A 37 -20.82 19.64 48.74
C GLY A 37 -19.65 19.84 47.80
N GLY A 38 -19.37 21.10 47.44
CA GLY A 38 -18.03 21.62 47.32
C GLY A 38 -17.32 21.48 45.97
N GLY A 39 -17.08 22.63 45.35
CA GLY A 39 -16.21 22.93 44.24
C GLY A 39 -15.00 22.02 44.11
N GLY A 40 -14.99 21.24 43.07
CA GLY A 40 -13.84 20.58 42.55
C GLY A 40 -13.57 21.16 41.17
N LEU A 41 -12.43 21.80 41.04
CA LEU A 41 -11.86 22.28 39.79
C LEU A 41 -11.92 21.14 38.76
N ASP A 42 -12.68 21.37 37.72
CA ASP A 42 -12.62 20.61 36.49
C ASP A 42 -11.23 20.84 35.86
N MET A 43 -10.28 20.05 36.31
CA MET A 43 -8.99 19.87 35.65
C MET A 43 -9.24 18.93 34.48
N GLY A 44 -10.06 19.36 33.52
CA GLY A 44 -10.00 18.78 32.19
C GLY A 44 -8.55 18.95 31.72
N GLU A 45 -7.79 17.86 31.72
CA GLU A 45 -6.49 17.81 31.07
C GLU A 45 -6.71 18.18 29.62
N GLU A 46 -6.55 19.48 29.29
CA GLU A 46 -6.27 19.92 27.93
C GLU A 46 -4.97 19.23 27.55
N ARG A 47 -5.09 18.05 26.91
CA ARG A 47 -3.97 17.45 26.19
C ARG A 47 -3.52 18.51 25.21
N THR A 48 -2.36 19.11 25.48
CA THR A 48 -1.81 20.14 24.60
C THR A 48 -1.63 19.52 23.21
N ASP A 49 -1.91 20.29 22.16
CA ASP A 49 -1.76 19.84 20.75
C ASP A 49 -0.39 19.17 20.53
N GLY A 50 0.64 19.59 21.25
CA GLY A 50 1.97 18.98 21.25
C GLY A 50 2.04 17.55 21.80
N GLU A 51 1.21 17.15 22.78
CA GLU A 51 1.18 15.75 23.28
C GLU A 51 0.46 14.83 22.29
N VAL A 52 -0.61 15.32 21.68
CA VAL A 52 -1.34 14.57 20.64
C VAL A 52 -0.44 14.34 19.44
N ALA A 53 0.29 15.35 18.96
CA ALA A 53 1.22 15.24 17.85
C ALA A 53 2.38 14.26 18.14
N ARG A 54 2.94 14.28 19.37
CA ARG A 54 3.97 13.32 19.81
C ARG A 54 3.45 11.89 19.82
N THR A 55 2.28 11.67 20.41
CA THR A 55 1.66 10.34 20.46
C THR A 55 1.39 9.79 19.05
N ALA A 56 0.88 10.64 18.16
CA ALA A 56 0.65 10.27 16.76
C ALA A 56 1.97 9.91 16.03
N SER A 57 3.03 10.69 16.27
CA SER A 57 4.36 10.41 15.71
C SER A 57 4.93 9.07 16.21
N GLU A 58 4.84 8.79 17.51
CA GLU A 58 5.30 7.53 18.09
C GLU A 58 4.53 6.33 17.53
N LEU A 59 3.21 6.44 17.38
CA LEU A 59 2.38 5.39 16.77
C LEU A 59 2.79 5.10 15.33
N ARG A 60 3.04 6.14 14.53
CA ARG A 60 3.54 6.00 13.15
C ARG A 60 4.88 5.27 13.11
N HIS A 61 5.82 5.66 13.97
CA HIS A 61 7.11 4.97 14.06
C HIS A 61 6.99 3.49 14.46
N ARG A 62 6.13 3.19 15.43
CA ARG A 62 5.85 1.79 15.82
C ARG A 62 5.21 1.01 14.68
N MET A 63 4.26 1.61 13.95
CA MET A 63 3.64 0.97 12.79
C MET A 63 4.68 0.69 11.69
N ALA A 64 5.49 1.67 11.32
CA ALA A 64 6.57 1.50 10.35
C ALA A 64 7.54 0.36 10.75
N ASN A 65 7.94 0.31 12.03
CA ASN A 65 8.81 -0.75 12.55
C ASN A 65 8.14 -2.14 12.49
N THR A 66 6.85 -2.22 12.83
CA THR A 66 6.08 -3.48 12.74
C THR A 66 5.99 -3.97 11.29
N LEU A 67 5.70 -3.06 10.34
CA LEU A 67 5.68 -3.39 8.91
C LEU A 67 7.06 -3.83 8.40
N GLN A 68 8.13 -3.19 8.85
CA GLN A 68 9.51 -3.62 8.52
C GLN A 68 9.80 -5.04 9.03
N LEU A 69 9.39 -5.37 10.25
CA LEU A 69 9.55 -6.71 10.80
C LEU A 69 8.77 -7.76 9.99
N LEU A 70 7.52 -7.48 9.66
CA LEU A 70 6.69 -8.37 8.83
C LEU A 70 7.28 -8.55 7.43
N SER A 71 7.78 -7.49 6.80
CA SER A 71 8.49 -7.56 5.52
C SER A 71 9.74 -8.46 5.63
N ALA A 72 10.54 -8.29 6.68
CA ALA A 72 11.72 -9.11 6.91
C ALA A 72 11.36 -10.60 7.12
N LEU A 73 10.33 -10.89 7.91
CA LEU A 73 9.85 -12.26 8.13
C LEU A 73 9.35 -12.92 6.83
N SER A 74 8.59 -12.19 6.02
CA SER A 74 8.12 -12.67 4.72
C SER A 74 9.30 -12.97 3.79
N ARG A 75 10.33 -12.12 3.80
CA ARG A 75 11.56 -12.31 3.02
C ARG A 75 12.36 -13.54 3.48
N MET A 76 12.50 -13.72 4.81
CA MET A 76 13.15 -14.92 5.35
C MET A 76 12.40 -16.20 4.97
N ARG A 77 11.07 -16.16 4.96
CA ARG A 77 10.24 -17.29 4.53
C ARG A 77 10.39 -17.54 3.03
N SER A 78 10.45 -16.51 2.19
CA SER A 78 10.66 -16.67 0.77
C SER A 78 11.98 -17.37 0.43
N GLN A 79 13.07 -17.05 1.16
CA GLN A 79 14.38 -17.68 0.98
C GLN A 79 14.37 -19.19 1.30
N ARG A 80 13.47 -19.65 2.16
CA ARG A 80 13.31 -21.05 2.57
C ARG A 80 12.24 -21.80 1.78
N ALA A 81 11.47 -21.12 0.95
CA ALA A 81 10.43 -21.74 0.15
C ALA A 81 11.06 -22.61 -0.95
N ALA A 82 10.66 -23.88 -0.99
CA ALA A 82 11.12 -24.83 -2.00
C ALA A 82 10.52 -24.50 -3.37
N GLU A 83 9.22 -24.26 -3.41
CA GLU A 83 8.48 -23.98 -4.63
C GLU A 83 8.76 -22.56 -5.15
N PRO A 84 9.18 -22.41 -6.44
CA PRO A 84 9.48 -21.10 -7.02
C PRO A 84 8.31 -20.11 -6.95
N GLU A 85 7.08 -20.60 -7.15
CA GLU A 85 5.89 -19.76 -7.07
C GLU A 85 5.66 -19.23 -5.66
N THR A 86 5.73 -20.07 -4.65
CA THR A 86 5.65 -19.67 -3.24
C THR A 86 6.72 -18.63 -2.91
N ARG A 87 7.93 -18.81 -3.42
CA ARG A 87 9.03 -17.83 -3.23
C ARG A 87 8.69 -16.49 -3.84
N ARG A 88 8.16 -16.45 -5.08
CA ARG A 88 7.73 -15.23 -5.75
C ARG A 88 6.64 -14.50 -4.97
N GLN A 89 5.60 -15.21 -4.53
CA GLN A 89 4.49 -14.66 -3.77
C GLN A 89 4.94 -14.06 -2.42
N LEU A 90 5.78 -14.78 -1.67
CA LEU A 90 6.31 -14.27 -0.40
C LEU A 90 7.24 -13.07 -0.59
N THR A 91 8.03 -13.03 -1.67
CA THR A 91 8.86 -11.88 -2.01
C THR A 91 7.99 -10.68 -2.35
N TRP A 92 6.96 -10.88 -3.18
CA TRP A 92 5.99 -9.86 -3.50
C TRP A 92 5.30 -9.28 -2.26
N MET A 93 4.83 -10.15 -1.34
CA MET A 93 4.27 -9.72 -0.06
C MET A 93 5.26 -8.90 0.78
N ALA A 94 6.51 -9.36 0.87
CA ALA A 94 7.55 -8.65 1.60
C ALA A 94 7.80 -7.25 1.02
N ASP A 95 7.76 -7.11 -0.30
CA ASP A 95 7.97 -5.85 -1.00
C ASP A 95 6.78 -4.90 -0.81
N ALA A 96 5.56 -5.41 -0.90
CA ALA A 96 4.34 -4.64 -0.62
C ALA A 96 4.30 -4.11 0.81
N ILE A 97 4.56 -4.98 1.80
CA ILE A 97 4.61 -4.59 3.22
C ILE A 97 5.74 -3.59 3.47
N GLY A 98 6.91 -3.79 2.87
CA GLY A 98 8.05 -2.87 3.00
C GLY A 98 7.76 -1.49 2.42
N SER A 99 7.06 -1.43 1.30
CA SER A 99 6.58 -0.20 0.66
C SER A 99 5.63 0.58 1.58
N LEU A 100 4.65 -0.10 2.21
CA LEU A 100 3.76 0.52 3.19
C LEU A 100 4.52 1.02 4.42
N GLY A 101 5.51 0.27 4.91
CA GLY A 101 6.37 0.70 6.02
C GLY A 101 7.20 1.94 5.69
N ALA A 102 7.67 2.09 4.44
CA ALA A 102 8.32 3.30 3.97
C ALA A 102 7.33 4.48 3.90
N LEU A 103 6.12 4.24 3.40
CA LEU A 103 5.09 5.24 3.28
C LEU A 103 4.74 5.90 4.64
N GLU A 104 4.63 5.09 5.70
CA GLU A 104 4.31 5.58 7.05
C GLU A 104 5.34 6.59 7.59
N ARG A 105 6.59 6.53 7.17
CA ARG A 105 7.63 7.50 7.56
C ARG A 105 7.44 8.88 6.94
N HIS A 106 6.70 8.96 5.82
CA HIS A 106 6.44 10.21 5.10
C HIS A 106 5.02 10.75 5.35
N ARG A 107 4.31 10.16 6.31
CA ARG A 107 2.98 10.61 6.73
C ARG A 107 3.09 11.86 7.60
N THR A 108 2.30 12.86 7.29
CA THR A 108 2.15 14.11 8.05
C THR A 108 0.70 14.25 8.53
N GLU A 109 0.38 15.33 9.21
CA GLU A 109 -1.00 15.66 9.60
C GLU A 109 -1.88 16.02 8.40
N GLN A 110 -1.29 16.46 7.31
CA GLN A 110 -1.98 16.89 6.08
C GLN A 110 -2.08 15.78 5.03
N GLY A 111 -1.51 14.60 5.29
CA GLY A 111 -1.42 13.49 4.35
C GLY A 111 0.01 12.98 4.19
N VAL A 112 0.25 12.20 3.18
CA VAL A 112 1.56 11.59 2.92
C VAL A 112 2.31 12.39 1.86
N ASN A 113 3.56 12.77 2.16
CA ASN A 113 4.48 13.34 1.17
C ASN A 113 4.93 12.24 0.20
N PHE A 114 4.19 12.11 -0.91
CA PHE A 114 4.40 11.02 -1.86
C PHE A 114 5.72 11.15 -2.64
N ALA A 115 6.18 12.38 -2.89
CA ALA A 115 7.47 12.63 -3.53
C ALA A 115 8.63 12.13 -2.64
N ALA A 116 8.60 12.43 -1.35
CA ALA A 116 9.61 11.96 -0.40
C ALA A 116 9.60 10.42 -0.26
N TYR A 117 8.41 9.80 -0.25
CA TYR A 117 8.28 8.35 -0.29
C TYR A 117 8.95 7.74 -1.55
N LEU A 118 8.69 8.29 -2.74
CA LEU A 118 9.28 7.80 -3.98
C LEU A 118 10.81 7.98 -3.99
N GLN A 119 11.31 9.09 -3.46
CA GLN A 119 12.75 9.33 -3.32
C GLN A 119 13.42 8.29 -2.42
N GLU A 120 12.80 7.91 -1.31
CA GLU A 120 13.30 6.86 -0.42
C GLU A 120 13.26 5.47 -1.08
N MET A 121 12.20 5.16 -1.81
CA MET A 121 12.00 3.86 -2.44
C MET A 121 12.90 3.63 -3.67
N THR A 122 13.24 4.67 -4.41
CA THR A 122 14.03 4.58 -5.65
C THR A 122 15.34 3.80 -5.49
N PRO A 123 16.23 4.10 -4.51
CA PRO A 123 17.44 3.32 -4.31
C PRO A 123 17.18 1.88 -3.84
N ILE A 124 16.05 1.62 -3.20
CA ILE A 124 15.66 0.27 -2.79
C ILE A 124 15.29 -0.56 -4.01
N TRP A 125 14.49 -0.04 -4.92
CA TRP A 125 14.13 -0.69 -6.18
C TRP A 125 15.36 -0.97 -7.05
N ARG A 126 16.24 0.02 -7.23
CA ARG A 126 17.51 -0.14 -7.98
C ARG A 126 18.36 -1.28 -7.43
N ARG A 127 18.56 -1.36 -6.12
CA ARG A 127 19.38 -2.41 -5.48
C ARG A 127 18.80 -3.81 -5.64
N ARG A 128 17.48 -3.95 -5.57
CA ARG A 128 16.81 -5.26 -5.67
C ARG A 128 16.94 -5.90 -7.04
N HIS A 129 17.08 -5.08 -8.06
CA HIS A 129 17.15 -5.51 -9.46
C HIS A 129 18.48 -5.13 -10.13
N SER A 130 19.53 -4.95 -9.33
CA SER A 130 20.86 -4.53 -9.83
C SER A 130 21.48 -5.50 -10.86
N SER A 131 21.09 -6.79 -10.82
CA SER A 131 21.55 -7.79 -11.80
C SER A 131 21.04 -7.56 -13.23
N ARG A 132 19.97 -6.75 -13.42
CA ARG A 132 19.36 -6.51 -14.73
C ARG A 132 19.82 -5.23 -15.42
N GLN A 133 20.77 -4.49 -14.83
CA GLN A 133 21.32 -3.24 -15.38
C GLN A 133 20.23 -2.24 -15.82
N ALA A 134 19.10 -2.18 -15.10
CA ALA A 134 18.02 -1.26 -15.41
C ALA A 134 18.34 0.15 -14.90
N GLU A 135 18.17 1.16 -15.77
CA GLU A 135 18.18 2.56 -15.39
C GLU A 135 16.79 2.98 -14.97
N LEU A 136 16.57 3.24 -13.69
CA LEU A 136 15.30 3.71 -13.15
C LEU A 136 15.36 5.20 -12.88
N THR A 137 14.55 5.97 -13.59
CA THR A 137 14.36 7.41 -13.37
C THR A 137 13.00 7.63 -12.71
N VAL A 138 12.97 8.43 -11.64
CA VAL A 138 11.72 8.77 -10.93
C VAL A 138 11.62 10.29 -10.83
N THR A 139 10.55 10.83 -11.39
CA THR A 139 10.19 12.25 -11.33
C THR A 139 8.82 12.39 -10.66
N CYS A 140 8.74 13.19 -9.61
CA CYS A 140 7.50 13.42 -8.89
C CYS A 140 7.39 14.90 -8.53
N GLU A 141 6.25 15.49 -8.90
CA GLU A 141 5.87 16.80 -8.37
C GLU A 141 5.56 16.72 -6.88
N PRO A 142 5.66 17.83 -6.13
CA PRO A 142 5.23 17.86 -4.73
C PRO A 142 3.74 17.54 -4.60
N ILE A 143 3.43 16.33 -4.15
CA ILE A 143 2.06 15.84 -3.97
C ILE A 143 1.90 15.36 -2.54
N LEU A 144 0.87 15.89 -1.85
CA LEU A 144 0.37 15.37 -0.59
C LEU A 144 -0.80 14.44 -0.90
N ALA A 145 -0.59 13.13 -0.76
CA ALA A 145 -1.64 12.15 -0.97
C ALA A 145 -2.47 11.99 0.31
N PRO A 146 -3.80 12.06 0.25
CA PRO A 146 -4.65 11.75 1.39
C PRO A 146 -4.40 10.34 1.91
N ASP A 147 -4.53 10.13 3.21
CA ASP A 147 -4.32 8.82 3.85
C ASP A 147 -5.12 7.69 3.21
N THR A 148 -6.32 7.99 2.76
CA THR A 148 -7.22 7.04 2.08
C THR A 148 -6.71 6.58 0.72
N ALA A 149 -5.90 7.38 0.04
CA ALA A 149 -5.35 7.07 -1.28
C ALA A 149 -3.88 6.64 -1.23
N ALA A 150 -3.09 7.16 -0.27
CA ALA A 150 -1.65 7.02 -0.24
C ALA A 150 -1.18 5.55 -0.23
N SER A 151 -1.78 4.69 0.60
CA SER A 151 -1.42 3.27 0.66
C SER A 151 -1.74 2.54 -0.63
N THR A 152 -2.87 2.84 -1.24
CA THR A 152 -3.28 2.29 -2.53
C THR A 152 -2.33 2.71 -3.64
N LEU A 153 -1.96 3.99 -3.72
CA LEU A 153 -1.01 4.51 -4.69
C LEU A 153 0.39 3.90 -4.50
N ALA A 154 0.84 3.71 -3.26
CA ALA A 154 2.13 3.08 -2.97
C ALA A 154 2.16 1.63 -3.46
N LEU A 155 1.10 0.86 -3.24
CA LEU A 155 1.00 -0.53 -3.71
C LEU A 155 0.93 -0.62 -5.23
N ILE A 156 0.15 0.25 -5.89
CA ILE A 156 0.11 0.33 -7.36
C ILE A 156 1.50 0.65 -7.90
N THR A 157 2.16 1.67 -7.34
CA THR A 157 3.50 2.08 -7.78
C THR A 157 4.52 0.96 -7.60
N GLN A 158 4.50 0.29 -6.45
CA GLN A 158 5.37 -0.86 -6.15
C GLN A 158 5.18 -1.98 -7.17
N GLU A 159 3.94 -2.29 -7.53
CA GLU A 159 3.63 -3.35 -8.49
C GLU A 159 4.07 -2.98 -9.90
N LEU A 160 3.75 -1.77 -10.37
CA LEU A 160 4.10 -1.32 -11.72
C LEU A 160 5.62 -1.23 -11.91
N ILE A 161 6.36 -0.67 -10.94
CA ILE A 161 7.83 -0.60 -10.99
C ILE A 161 8.43 -2.01 -10.90
N GLY A 162 7.89 -2.87 -10.03
CA GLY A 162 8.32 -4.26 -9.91
C GLY A 162 8.19 -5.02 -11.23
N ASN A 163 7.06 -4.87 -11.92
CA ASN A 163 6.82 -5.46 -13.23
C ASN A 163 7.79 -4.93 -14.30
N ALA A 164 8.00 -3.62 -14.36
CA ALA A 164 8.96 -3.00 -15.28
C ALA A 164 10.38 -3.51 -15.04
N LEU A 165 10.82 -3.61 -13.78
CA LEU A 165 12.14 -4.12 -13.42
C LEU A 165 12.33 -5.62 -13.71
N VAL A 166 11.27 -6.40 -13.67
CA VAL A 166 11.33 -7.84 -13.95
C VAL A 166 11.19 -8.15 -15.44
N TYR A 167 10.29 -7.48 -16.13
CA TYR A 167 9.85 -7.82 -17.49
C TYR A 167 10.23 -6.76 -18.53
N GLY A 168 10.47 -5.51 -18.11
CA GLY A 168 10.73 -4.37 -18.98
C GLY A 168 12.19 -4.19 -19.40
N CYS A 169 13.06 -5.21 -19.17
CA CYS A 169 14.45 -5.17 -19.61
C CYS A 169 14.68 -6.28 -20.64
N ALA A 170 15.24 -5.92 -21.78
CA ALA A 170 15.72 -6.90 -22.75
C ALA A 170 17.04 -7.53 -22.24
N ASP A 171 17.31 -8.77 -22.68
CA ASP A 171 18.50 -9.51 -22.21
C ASP A 171 19.82 -8.96 -22.79
N ASP A 172 19.75 -8.21 -23.89
CA ASP A 172 20.87 -7.77 -24.70
C ASP A 172 21.35 -6.32 -24.43
N ARG A 173 20.56 -5.55 -23.65
CA ARG A 173 20.89 -4.16 -23.34
C ARG A 173 20.36 -3.73 -21.97
N PRO A 174 20.94 -2.67 -21.34
CA PRO A 174 20.34 -2.05 -20.17
C PRO A 174 18.93 -1.56 -20.47
N GLY A 175 17.96 -1.91 -19.61
CA GLY A 175 16.60 -1.42 -19.70
C GLY A 175 16.47 -0.01 -19.15
N ARG A 176 15.55 0.76 -19.70
CA ARG A 176 15.19 2.08 -19.19
C ARG A 176 13.77 2.06 -18.65
N ILE A 177 13.61 2.55 -17.42
CA ILE A 177 12.31 2.64 -16.75
C ILE A 177 12.13 4.07 -16.28
N ASP A 178 11.05 4.70 -16.74
CA ASP A 178 10.67 6.05 -16.36
C ASP A 178 9.39 6.02 -15.51
N VAL A 179 9.44 6.68 -14.37
CA VAL A 179 8.30 6.87 -13.46
C VAL A 179 8.03 8.36 -13.32
N ARG A 180 6.80 8.77 -13.62
CA ARG A 180 6.35 10.16 -13.49
C ARG A 180 5.09 10.24 -12.67
N VAL A 181 5.06 11.14 -11.70
CA VAL A 181 3.88 11.50 -10.93
C VAL A 181 3.71 13.01 -10.98
N GLY A 182 2.57 13.47 -11.43
CA GLY A 182 2.32 14.91 -11.61
C GLY A 182 0.85 15.27 -11.60
N ARG A 183 0.57 16.58 -11.70
CA ARG A 183 -0.78 17.12 -11.82
C ARG A 183 -1.11 17.37 -13.28
N LEU A 184 -2.36 17.09 -13.64
CA LEU A 184 -2.94 17.43 -14.93
C LEU A 184 -3.57 18.83 -14.87
N GLU A 185 -3.80 19.42 -16.03
CA GLU A 185 -4.44 20.76 -16.17
C GLU A 185 -5.86 20.81 -15.56
N ASP A 186 -6.56 19.68 -15.54
CA ASP A 186 -7.91 19.53 -14.96
C ASP A 186 -7.89 19.34 -13.43
N GLY A 187 -6.71 19.41 -12.79
CA GLY A 187 -6.52 19.28 -11.34
C GLY A 187 -6.42 17.83 -10.84
N ARG A 188 -6.65 16.84 -11.69
CA ARG A 188 -6.37 15.44 -11.37
C ARG A 188 -4.87 15.21 -11.31
N CYS A 189 -4.48 14.04 -10.81
CA CYS A 189 -3.10 13.58 -10.80
C CYS A 189 -2.93 12.39 -11.75
N GLU A 190 -1.70 12.20 -12.23
CA GLU A 190 -1.36 10.99 -12.97
C GLU A 190 -0.11 10.33 -12.39
N LEU A 191 -0.09 9.01 -12.45
CA LEU A 191 1.08 8.15 -12.28
C LEU A 191 1.32 7.45 -13.61
N VAL A 192 2.52 7.62 -14.17
CA VAL A 192 2.96 6.93 -15.38
C VAL A 192 4.20 6.11 -15.06
N VAL A 193 4.19 4.83 -15.41
CA VAL A 193 5.36 3.95 -15.38
C VAL A 193 5.54 3.39 -16.78
N SER A 194 6.69 3.65 -17.39
CA SER A 194 7.03 3.15 -18.73
C SER A 194 8.39 2.46 -18.73
N ASP A 195 8.51 1.40 -19.51
CA ASP A 195 9.75 0.71 -19.82
C ASP A 195 9.99 0.63 -21.34
N ASP A 196 11.23 0.39 -21.73
CA ASP A 196 11.64 0.18 -23.13
C ASP A 196 11.91 -1.28 -23.47
N GLY A 197 11.29 -2.19 -22.72
CA GLY A 197 11.44 -3.63 -22.87
C GLY A 197 10.78 -4.23 -24.11
N PRO A 198 10.65 -5.55 -24.20
CA PRO A 198 10.07 -6.23 -25.35
C PRO A 198 8.56 -6.01 -25.52
N GLY A 199 7.88 -5.51 -24.46
CA GLY A 199 6.42 -5.45 -24.43
C GLY A 199 5.77 -6.84 -24.35
N PHE A 200 4.45 -6.86 -24.47
CA PHE A 200 3.64 -8.10 -24.53
C PHE A 200 2.27 -7.79 -25.16
N ASP A 201 1.55 -8.83 -25.56
CA ASP A 201 0.16 -8.66 -26.00
C ASP A 201 -0.79 -8.57 -24.79
N PRO A 202 -1.37 -7.38 -24.49
CA PRO A 202 -2.29 -7.23 -23.37
C PRO A 202 -3.62 -7.97 -23.54
N SER A 203 -3.95 -8.41 -24.77
CA SER A 203 -5.17 -9.17 -25.09
C SER A 203 -5.00 -10.67 -24.88
N ALA A 204 -3.77 -11.16 -24.81
CA ALA A 204 -3.48 -12.56 -24.59
C ALA A 204 -4.09 -13.08 -23.27
N PRO A 205 -4.64 -14.32 -23.26
CA PRO A 205 -5.24 -14.89 -22.04
C PRO A 205 -4.29 -14.86 -20.85
N GLU A 206 -3.02 -15.18 -21.06
CA GLU A 206 -1.98 -15.22 -20.03
C GLU A 206 -1.72 -13.85 -19.40
N ALA A 207 -1.94 -12.78 -20.16
CA ALA A 207 -1.82 -11.41 -19.64
C ALA A 207 -2.97 -11.04 -18.69
N ARG A 208 -4.17 -11.58 -18.96
CA ARG A 208 -5.36 -11.35 -18.12
C ARG A 208 -5.29 -12.08 -16.78
N GLU A 209 -4.63 -13.22 -16.74
CA GLU A 209 -4.48 -14.06 -15.56
C GLU A 209 -3.33 -13.62 -14.65
N ARG A 210 -2.50 -12.67 -15.07
CA ARG A 210 -1.41 -12.14 -14.23
C ARG A 210 -1.97 -11.39 -13.03
N PHE A 211 -1.74 -11.94 -11.85
CA PHE A 211 -2.21 -11.40 -10.57
C PHE A 211 -1.89 -9.89 -10.41
N GLY A 212 -0.68 -9.45 -10.79
CA GLY A 212 -0.23 -8.06 -10.63
C GLY A 212 -1.11 -7.05 -11.38
N LEU A 213 -1.46 -7.31 -12.65
CA LEU A 213 -2.32 -6.41 -13.42
C LEU A 213 -3.76 -6.41 -12.91
N TRP A 214 -4.28 -7.56 -12.50
CA TRP A 214 -5.57 -7.64 -11.83
C TRP A 214 -5.58 -6.83 -10.52
N PHE A 215 -4.52 -6.97 -9.72
CA PHE A 215 -4.34 -6.24 -8.47
C PHE A 215 -4.30 -4.73 -8.68
N VAL A 216 -3.51 -4.24 -9.66
CA VAL A 216 -3.46 -2.82 -10.03
C VAL A 216 -4.84 -2.31 -10.44
N ARG A 217 -5.56 -3.04 -11.31
CA ARG A 217 -6.93 -2.64 -11.72
C ARG A 217 -7.90 -2.57 -10.54
N SER A 218 -7.84 -3.55 -9.64
CA SER A 218 -8.67 -3.60 -8.44
C SER A 218 -8.38 -2.42 -7.50
N LEU A 219 -7.11 -2.08 -7.30
CA LEU A 219 -6.70 -0.95 -6.46
C LEU A 219 -7.02 0.39 -7.12
N SER A 220 -6.90 0.49 -8.46
CA SER A 220 -7.24 1.72 -9.18
C SER A 220 -8.69 2.15 -8.96
N ALA A 221 -9.61 1.18 -8.86
CA ALA A 221 -11.01 1.46 -8.54
C ALA A 221 -11.19 2.08 -7.15
N GLN A 222 -10.34 1.74 -6.16
CA GLN A 222 -10.43 2.30 -4.81
C GLN A 222 -10.09 3.80 -4.75
N VAL A 223 -9.20 4.26 -5.64
CA VAL A 223 -8.84 5.68 -5.77
C VAL A 223 -9.66 6.39 -6.86
N ARG A 224 -10.74 5.77 -7.33
CA ARG A 224 -11.56 6.26 -8.45
C ARG A 224 -10.71 6.61 -9.67
N GLY A 225 -9.66 5.81 -9.89
CA GLY A 225 -8.67 6.05 -10.93
C GLY A 225 -9.00 5.34 -12.23
N GLU A 226 -8.62 5.97 -13.33
CA GLU A 226 -8.69 5.42 -14.68
C GLU A 226 -7.33 4.81 -15.04
N PHE A 227 -7.26 3.49 -15.05
CA PHE A 227 -6.04 2.76 -15.40
C PHE A 227 -6.05 2.35 -16.86
N SER A 228 -4.98 2.68 -17.56
CA SER A 228 -4.72 2.27 -18.93
C SER A 228 -3.33 1.65 -19.08
N LEU A 229 -3.20 0.71 -20.02
CA LEU A 229 -1.96 0.04 -20.35
C LEU A 229 -1.83 -0.03 -21.87
N THR A 230 -0.68 0.40 -22.36
CA THR A 230 -0.28 0.25 -23.77
C THR A 230 1.02 -0.54 -23.84
N SER A 231 1.13 -1.40 -24.84
CA SER A 231 2.31 -2.23 -25.04
C SER A 231 2.56 -2.37 -26.54
N THR A 232 3.66 -1.80 -27.00
CA THR A 232 4.13 -1.85 -28.40
C THR A 232 5.62 -2.18 -28.41
N GLN A 233 6.46 -1.17 -28.25
CA GLN A 233 7.88 -1.29 -27.95
C GLN A 233 8.06 -0.83 -26.49
N GLY A 234 8.05 -1.80 -25.55
CA GLY A 234 7.94 -1.53 -24.13
C GLY A 234 6.49 -1.52 -23.63
N VAL A 235 6.32 -1.24 -22.35
CA VAL A 235 5.02 -1.11 -21.68
C VAL A 235 4.90 0.28 -21.07
N THR A 236 3.73 0.90 -21.25
CA THR A 236 3.37 2.13 -20.53
C THR A 236 2.09 1.87 -19.77
N CYS A 237 2.16 2.00 -18.46
CA CYS A 237 1.04 1.98 -17.52
C CYS A 237 0.74 3.40 -17.08
N ARG A 238 -0.51 3.83 -17.19
CA ARG A 238 -0.96 5.16 -16.79
C ARG A 238 -2.19 5.04 -15.89
N LEU A 239 -2.13 5.67 -14.74
CA LEU A 239 -3.24 5.82 -13.80
C LEU A 239 -3.53 7.29 -13.62
N VAL A 240 -4.75 7.72 -13.95
CA VAL A 240 -5.27 9.07 -13.67
C VAL A 240 -6.22 8.98 -12.49
N PHE A 241 -6.06 9.84 -11.49
CA PHE A 241 -6.82 9.77 -10.23
C PHE A 241 -7.04 11.16 -9.62
N SER A 242 -8.00 11.27 -8.71
CA SER A 242 -8.25 12.47 -7.92
C SER A 242 -7.73 12.30 -6.50
N LEU A 243 -7.16 13.37 -5.94
CA LEU A 243 -6.68 13.43 -4.56
C LEU A 243 -7.64 14.23 -3.69
#